data_71bb1b1768819dab3f428f287691e20f
#
_entry.id   71bb1b1768819dab3f428f287691e20f
#
_cell.length_a   1.000
_cell.length_b   1.000
_cell.length_c   1.000
_cell.angle_alpha   90.00
_cell.angle_beta   90.00
_cell.angle_gamma   90.00
#
_symmetry.space_group_name_H-M   'P 1'
#
loop_
_entity.id
_entity.type
_entity.pdbx_description
1 polymer ?
#
loop_
_entity_poly.entity_id
_entity_poly.type
_entity_poly.pdbx_seq_one_letter_code
_entity_poly.pdbx_strand_id
1 'polypeptide(L)'
;MHAALDALASDPEASMAEIARRAGVVRATIYVHFPTRDALIAAVTDRGIAEAVEAIEAAEPERGDAADALRRVVEAAWRTLGRYHALVAINAQLPQAELHHRHHPVLAALTPLIERGQREGTFRSDVRAAWHVSMVLALIHAASAELRAGSLPEDEIGSEVVTTVLGAVSHRS
;
A
#
# COMPACT_ATOMS: atom_id res chain seq x y z
N MET A 1 16.53 -7.93 -1.11
CA MET A 1 15.14 -7.55 -0.79
C MET A 1 14.14 -8.18 -1.78
N HIS A 2 14.26 -8.02 -3.11
CA HIS A 2 13.33 -8.61 -4.09
C HIS A 2 13.15 -10.12 -3.93
N ALA A 3 14.23 -10.88 -3.82
CA ALA A 3 14.14 -12.34 -3.61
C ALA A 3 13.42 -12.75 -2.32
N ALA A 4 13.46 -11.92 -1.27
CA ALA A 4 12.67 -12.15 -0.06
C ALA A 4 11.18 -11.89 -0.30
N LEU A 5 10.85 -10.85 -1.07
CA LEU A 5 9.48 -10.59 -1.51
C LEU A 5 8.93 -11.75 -2.33
N ASP A 6 9.68 -12.21 -3.34
CA ASP A 6 9.28 -13.32 -4.20
C ASP A 6 9.08 -14.62 -3.41
N ALA A 7 9.94 -14.85 -2.41
CA ALA A 7 9.82 -15.99 -1.51
C ALA A 7 8.53 -15.93 -0.68
N LEU A 8 8.27 -14.77 -0.05
CA LEU A 8 7.08 -14.55 0.77
C LEU A 8 5.80 -14.49 -0.06
N ALA A 9 5.85 -14.00 -1.30
CA ALA A 9 4.72 -14.00 -2.21
C ALA A 9 4.29 -15.42 -2.61
N SER A 10 5.28 -16.30 -2.81
CA SER A 10 5.02 -17.72 -3.16
C SER A 10 4.61 -18.55 -1.95
N ASP A 11 5.18 -18.23 -0.77
CA ASP A 11 4.91 -18.91 0.50
C ASP A 11 5.04 -17.93 1.66
N PRO A 12 3.92 -17.40 2.18
CA PRO A 12 3.90 -16.50 3.33
C PRO A 12 4.55 -17.07 4.59
N GLU A 13 4.62 -18.39 4.72
CA GLU A 13 5.25 -19.09 5.85
C GLU A 13 6.70 -19.49 5.60
N ALA A 14 7.29 -19.08 4.46
CA ALA A 14 8.67 -19.42 4.10
C ALA A 14 9.64 -19.13 5.24
N SER A 15 10.46 -20.13 5.56
CA SER A 15 11.48 -20.01 6.59
C SER A 15 12.65 -19.12 6.12
N MET A 16 13.44 -18.60 7.07
CA MET A 16 14.66 -17.83 6.77
C MET A 16 15.65 -18.64 5.88
N ALA A 17 15.72 -19.96 6.06
CA ALA A 17 16.57 -20.81 5.24
C ALA A 17 16.08 -20.89 3.79
N GLU A 18 14.77 -21.00 3.60
CA GLU A 18 14.13 -21.01 2.28
C GLU A 18 14.29 -19.66 1.57
N ILE A 19 14.09 -18.56 2.29
CA ILE A 19 14.29 -17.20 1.77
C ILE A 19 15.75 -17.01 1.34
N ALA A 20 16.72 -17.44 2.17
CA ALA A 20 18.14 -17.38 1.83
C ALA A 20 18.47 -18.19 0.56
N ARG A 21 17.90 -19.39 0.45
CA ARG A 21 18.06 -20.26 -0.72
C ARG A 21 17.55 -19.60 -2.00
N ARG A 22 16.35 -19.02 -1.96
CA ARG A 22 15.75 -18.31 -3.10
C ARG A 22 16.50 -17.02 -3.44
N ALA A 23 17.06 -16.35 -2.44
CA ALA A 23 17.90 -15.17 -2.63
C ALA A 23 19.32 -15.48 -3.14
N GLY A 24 19.69 -16.74 -3.25
CA GLY A 24 21.04 -17.16 -3.66
C GLY A 24 22.12 -16.78 -2.67
N VAL A 25 21.78 -16.62 -1.37
CA VAL A 25 22.74 -16.29 -0.31
C VAL A 25 22.85 -17.42 0.71
N VAL A 26 23.99 -17.53 1.38
CA VAL A 26 24.15 -18.49 2.46
C VAL A 26 23.34 -18.06 3.68
N ARG A 27 22.83 -19.04 4.44
CA ARG A 27 21.97 -18.80 5.62
C ARG A 27 22.60 -17.81 6.61
N ALA A 28 23.92 -17.91 6.83
CA ALA A 28 24.63 -17.01 7.73
C ALA A 28 24.50 -15.53 7.30
N THR A 29 24.57 -15.26 6.00
CA THR A 29 24.46 -13.90 5.47
C THR A 29 23.10 -13.27 5.77
N ILE A 30 21.99 -14.01 5.60
CA ILE A 30 20.67 -13.44 5.87
C ILE A 30 20.49 -13.14 7.37
N TYR A 31 21.04 -13.99 8.28
CA TYR A 31 20.96 -13.76 9.72
C TYR A 31 21.85 -12.61 10.21
N VAL A 32 22.92 -12.27 9.50
CA VAL A 32 23.73 -11.06 9.79
C VAL A 32 22.92 -9.78 9.57
N HIS A 33 22.09 -9.76 8.52
CA HIS A 33 21.28 -8.58 8.18
C HIS A 33 19.92 -8.58 8.91
N PHE A 34 19.32 -9.73 9.09
CA PHE A 34 18.00 -9.89 9.69
C PHE A 34 18.04 -11.01 10.74
N PRO A 35 18.23 -10.65 12.02
CA PRO A 35 18.38 -11.64 13.10
C PRO A 35 17.18 -12.58 13.26
N THR A 36 15.98 -12.11 12.88
CA THR A 36 14.72 -12.85 12.97
C THR A 36 13.92 -12.71 11.66
N ARG A 37 12.94 -13.62 11.48
CA ARG A 37 11.99 -13.54 10.37
C ARG A 37 11.17 -12.25 10.45
N ASP A 38 10.76 -11.85 11.64
CA ASP A 38 9.97 -10.62 11.85
C ASP A 38 10.80 -9.37 11.49
N ALA A 39 12.10 -9.35 11.80
CA ALA A 39 12.98 -8.26 11.37
C ALA A 39 13.10 -8.17 9.83
N LEU A 40 13.13 -9.30 9.14
CA LEU A 40 13.11 -9.34 7.68
C LEU A 40 11.77 -8.82 7.14
N ILE A 41 10.64 -9.32 7.66
CA ILE A 41 9.30 -8.88 7.26
C ILE A 41 9.14 -7.37 7.48
N ALA A 42 9.56 -6.87 8.64
CA ALA A 42 9.52 -5.44 8.94
C ALA A 42 10.31 -4.62 7.91
N ALA A 43 11.54 -5.01 7.61
CA ALA A 43 12.39 -4.31 6.65
C ALA A 43 11.82 -4.35 5.21
N VAL A 44 11.21 -5.48 4.81
CA VAL A 44 10.56 -5.59 3.49
C VAL A 44 9.29 -4.75 3.44
N THR A 45 8.53 -4.69 4.54
CA THR A 45 7.34 -3.83 4.67
C THR A 45 7.71 -2.35 4.60
N ASP A 46 8.72 -1.92 5.35
CA ASP A 46 9.20 -0.54 5.35
C ASP A 46 9.69 -0.12 3.96
N ARG A 47 10.35 -1.03 3.23
CA ARG A 47 10.73 -0.78 1.83
C ARG A 47 9.51 -0.61 0.93
N GLY A 48 8.48 -1.45 1.07
CA GLY A 48 7.22 -1.33 0.31
C GLY A 48 6.50 -0.01 0.57
N ILE A 49 6.49 0.43 1.83
CA ILE A 49 5.93 1.72 2.24
C ILE A 49 6.72 2.88 1.61
N ALA A 50 8.05 2.82 1.64
CA ALA A 50 8.89 3.84 1.01
C ALA A 50 8.64 3.92 -0.51
N GLU A 51 8.57 2.79 -1.19
CA GLU A 51 8.25 2.74 -2.63
C GLU A 51 6.83 3.27 -2.94
N ALA A 52 5.87 3.05 -2.04
CA ALA A 52 4.53 3.61 -2.19
C ALA A 52 4.55 5.14 -2.06
N VAL A 53 5.31 5.70 -1.12
CA VAL A 53 5.50 7.15 -0.99
C VAL A 53 6.18 7.72 -2.23
N GLU A 54 7.28 7.11 -2.69
CA GLU A 54 7.97 7.51 -3.92
C GLU A 54 7.01 7.53 -5.14
N ALA A 55 6.14 6.52 -5.25
CA ALA A 55 5.15 6.42 -6.33
C ALA A 55 4.06 7.49 -6.23
N ILE A 56 3.61 7.83 -5.00
CA ILE A 56 2.64 8.90 -4.75
C ILE A 56 3.24 10.25 -5.15
N GLU A 57 4.48 10.54 -4.75
CA GLU A 57 5.19 11.77 -5.11
C GLU A 57 5.41 11.89 -6.62
N ALA A 58 5.83 10.79 -7.27
CA ALA A 58 6.01 10.74 -8.72
C ALA A 58 4.70 10.90 -9.52
N ALA A 59 3.53 10.67 -8.89
CA ALA A 59 2.23 10.93 -9.49
C ALA A 59 1.80 12.41 -9.45
N GLU A 60 2.67 13.30 -8.95
CA GLU A 60 2.47 14.76 -8.89
C GLU A 60 1.12 15.13 -8.22
N PRO A 61 0.92 14.81 -6.91
CA PRO A 61 -0.36 15.01 -6.22
C PRO A 61 -0.83 16.47 -6.17
N GLU A 62 0.09 17.42 -6.29
CA GLU A 62 -0.19 18.85 -6.31
C GLU A 62 -0.61 19.40 -7.68
N ARG A 63 -0.43 18.63 -8.77
CA ARG A 63 -0.60 19.10 -10.14
C ARG A 63 -2.02 18.83 -10.69
N GLY A 64 -2.62 19.86 -11.25
CA GLY A 64 -3.92 19.77 -11.94
C GLY A 64 -5.10 19.67 -11.00
N ASP A 65 -6.24 19.23 -11.52
CA ASP A 65 -7.48 19.01 -10.75
C ASP A 65 -7.28 17.97 -9.66
N ALA A 66 -7.91 18.17 -8.48
CA ALA A 66 -7.72 17.30 -7.34
C ALA A 66 -8.23 15.86 -7.58
N ALA A 67 -9.32 15.70 -8.36
CA ALA A 67 -9.85 14.36 -8.66
C ALA A 67 -8.91 13.61 -9.62
N ASP A 68 -8.37 14.30 -10.63
CA ASP A 68 -7.39 13.70 -11.55
C ASP A 68 -6.07 13.36 -10.84
N ALA A 69 -5.63 14.23 -9.93
CA ALA A 69 -4.46 13.96 -9.09
C ALA A 69 -4.69 12.72 -8.20
N LEU A 70 -5.85 12.62 -7.55
CA LEU A 70 -6.19 11.46 -6.72
C LEU A 70 -6.27 10.17 -7.54
N ARG A 71 -6.82 10.23 -8.75
CA ARG A 71 -6.82 9.09 -9.69
C ARG A 71 -5.39 8.60 -9.94
N ARG A 72 -4.48 9.48 -10.37
CA ARG A 72 -3.07 9.12 -10.64
C ARG A 72 -2.38 8.52 -9.42
N VAL A 73 -2.60 9.12 -8.26
CA VAL A 73 -2.01 8.67 -7.00
C VAL A 73 -2.51 7.27 -6.60
N VAL A 74 -3.83 7.04 -6.66
CA VAL A 74 -4.41 5.72 -6.33
C VAL A 74 -3.93 4.65 -7.31
N GLU A 75 -3.86 4.95 -8.61
CA GLU A 75 -3.31 4.03 -9.61
C GLU A 75 -1.83 3.71 -9.37
N ALA A 76 -1.02 4.72 -9.01
CA ALA A 76 0.39 4.53 -8.70
C ALA A 76 0.60 3.68 -7.44
N ALA A 77 -0.16 3.96 -6.38
CA ALA A 77 -0.15 3.20 -5.14
C ALA A 77 -0.58 1.75 -5.37
N TRP A 78 -1.65 1.53 -6.15
CA TRP A 78 -2.14 0.20 -6.50
C TRP A 78 -1.08 -0.63 -7.24
N ARG A 79 -0.45 -0.07 -8.29
CA ARG A 79 0.62 -0.76 -9.04
C ARG A 79 1.81 -1.11 -8.15
N THR A 80 2.17 -0.23 -7.23
CA THR A 80 3.26 -0.49 -6.28
C THR A 80 2.89 -1.61 -5.34
N LEU A 81 1.69 -1.58 -4.77
CA LEU A 81 1.21 -2.61 -3.84
C LEU A 81 1.13 -3.99 -4.50
N GLY A 82 0.92 -4.08 -5.82
CA GLY A 82 0.89 -5.35 -6.56
C GLY A 82 2.09 -6.25 -6.26
N ARG A 83 3.27 -5.66 -6.05
CA ARG A 83 4.49 -6.39 -5.68
C ARG A 83 4.53 -6.84 -4.22
N TYR A 84 3.68 -6.27 -3.36
CA TYR A 84 3.71 -6.44 -1.91
C TYR A 84 2.45 -7.12 -1.34
N HIS A 85 1.57 -7.68 -2.19
CA HIS A 85 0.31 -8.30 -1.76
C HIS A 85 0.47 -9.34 -0.64
N ALA A 86 1.54 -10.15 -0.69
CA ALA A 86 1.78 -11.15 0.35
C ALA A 86 2.05 -10.50 1.71
N LEU A 87 2.74 -9.35 1.74
CA LEU A 87 3.02 -8.63 2.99
C LEU A 87 1.77 -8.00 3.59
N VAL A 88 0.81 -7.60 2.77
CA VAL A 88 -0.49 -7.10 3.28
C VAL A 88 -1.16 -8.16 4.16
N ALA A 89 -1.14 -9.43 3.71
CA ALA A 89 -1.70 -10.52 4.49
C ALA A 89 -0.93 -10.81 5.79
N ILE A 90 0.39 -10.83 5.70
CA ILE A 90 1.26 -11.07 6.85
C ILE A 90 1.07 -9.95 7.88
N ASN A 91 1.05 -8.69 7.43
CA ASN A 91 0.89 -7.52 8.28
C ASN A 91 -0.55 -7.34 8.81
N ALA A 92 -1.56 -7.94 8.20
CA ALA A 92 -2.94 -7.90 8.69
C ALA A 92 -3.10 -8.52 10.10
N GLN A 93 -2.12 -9.30 10.55
CA GLN A 93 -2.09 -9.87 11.90
C GLN A 93 -1.44 -8.94 12.94
N LEU A 94 -0.84 -7.81 12.51
CA LEU A 94 -0.26 -6.85 13.43
C LEU A 94 -1.35 -6.09 14.21
N PRO A 95 -1.06 -5.65 15.45
CA PRO A 95 -1.94 -4.74 16.17
C PRO A 95 -2.26 -3.49 15.33
N GLN A 96 -3.52 -3.04 15.37
CA GLN A 96 -3.99 -1.90 14.56
C GLN A 96 -3.15 -0.63 14.76
N ALA A 97 -2.68 -0.38 15.99
CA ALA A 97 -1.83 0.78 16.30
C ALA A 97 -0.47 0.70 15.58
N GLU A 98 0.12 -0.48 15.50
CA GLU A 98 1.39 -0.71 14.80
C GLU A 98 1.21 -0.54 13.29
N LEU A 99 0.15 -1.12 12.74
CA LEU A 99 -0.19 -0.98 11.33
C LEU A 99 -0.38 0.50 10.94
N HIS A 100 -1.11 1.24 11.76
CA HIS A 100 -1.32 2.68 11.55
C HIS A 100 0.00 3.46 11.62
N HIS A 101 0.85 3.15 12.60
CA HIS A 101 2.17 3.79 12.74
C HIS A 101 3.05 3.55 11.51
N ARG A 102 3.11 2.31 11.01
CA ARG A 102 3.90 1.98 9.81
C ARG A 102 3.41 2.69 8.55
N HIS A 103 2.09 2.84 8.40
CA HIS A 103 1.51 3.52 7.24
C HIS A 103 1.51 5.05 7.35
N HIS A 104 1.96 5.62 8.47
CA HIS A 104 2.01 7.07 8.68
C HIS A 104 2.65 7.85 7.51
N PRO A 105 3.77 7.41 6.90
CA PRO A 105 4.36 8.11 5.75
C PRO A 105 3.41 8.20 4.55
N VAL A 106 2.69 7.13 4.23
CA VAL A 106 1.68 7.12 3.15
C VAL A 106 0.51 8.04 3.48
N LEU A 107 0.01 7.99 4.73
CA LEU A 107 -1.07 8.87 5.19
C LEU A 107 -0.65 10.34 5.08
N ALA A 108 0.57 10.66 5.48
CA ALA A 108 1.12 12.02 5.41
C ALA A 108 1.27 12.51 3.96
N ALA A 109 1.66 11.65 3.02
CA ALA A 109 1.79 12.00 1.61
C ALA A 109 0.44 12.26 0.93
N LEU A 110 -0.64 11.57 1.36
CA LEU A 110 -1.99 11.72 0.77
C LEU A 110 -2.78 12.89 1.36
N THR A 111 -2.57 13.22 2.63
CA THR A 111 -3.39 14.21 3.35
C THR A 111 -3.45 15.57 2.65
N PRO A 112 -2.33 16.18 2.17
CA PRO A 112 -2.38 17.49 1.51
C PRO A 112 -3.26 17.51 0.25
N LEU A 113 -3.28 16.42 -0.52
CA LEU A 113 -4.12 16.30 -1.71
C LEU A 113 -5.62 16.30 -1.35
N ILE A 114 -6.00 15.51 -0.34
CA ILE A 114 -7.39 15.47 0.11
C ILE A 114 -7.84 16.84 0.67
N GLU A 115 -7.01 17.47 1.50
CA GLU A 115 -7.29 18.81 2.04
C GLU A 115 -7.41 19.87 0.93
N ARG A 116 -6.55 19.77 -0.10
CA ARG A 116 -6.66 20.65 -1.28
C ARG A 116 -8.00 20.46 -1.99
N GLY A 117 -8.38 19.22 -2.30
CA GLY A 117 -9.66 18.93 -2.96
C GLY A 117 -10.88 19.37 -2.15
N GLN A 118 -10.82 19.30 -0.81
CA GLN A 118 -11.87 19.81 0.07
C GLN A 118 -11.95 21.34 0.01
N ARG A 119 -10.82 22.06 0.02
CA ARG A 119 -10.79 23.53 -0.13
C ARG A 119 -11.29 24.01 -1.49
N GLU A 120 -11.00 23.24 -2.55
CA GLU A 120 -11.44 23.53 -3.92
C GLU A 120 -12.91 23.14 -4.18
N GLY A 121 -13.57 22.45 -3.25
CA GLY A 121 -14.94 21.93 -3.39
C GLY A 121 -15.06 20.69 -4.28
N THR A 122 -13.97 20.13 -4.75
CA THR A 122 -13.92 18.87 -5.53
C THR A 122 -14.28 17.68 -4.65
N PHE A 123 -13.78 17.67 -3.40
CA PHE A 123 -14.06 16.63 -2.43
C PHE A 123 -15.00 17.13 -1.34
N ARG A 124 -15.85 16.22 -0.84
CA ARG A 124 -16.78 16.51 0.26
C ARG A 124 -16.01 16.88 1.53
N SER A 125 -16.46 17.92 2.23
CA SER A 125 -15.84 18.46 3.44
C SER A 125 -16.63 18.19 4.72
N ASP A 126 -17.76 17.49 4.62
CA ASP A 126 -18.56 17.03 5.77
C ASP A 126 -17.88 15.89 6.55
N VAL A 127 -16.78 15.34 6.00
CA VAL A 127 -15.94 14.30 6.59
C VAL A 127 -14.49 14.81 6.63
N ARG A 128 -13.78 14.48 7.71
CA ARG A 128 -12.37 14.90 7.89
C ARG A 128 -11.46 14.30 6.81
N ALA A 129 -10.47 15.06 6.35
CA ALA A 129 -9.47 14.58 5.39
C ALA A 129 -8.77 13.30 5.88
N ALA A 130 -8.41 13.22 7.16
CA ALA A 130 -7.78 12.04 7.74
C ALA A 130 -8.65 10.76 7.62
N TRP A 131 -9.99 10.89 7.69
CA TRP A 131 -10.89 9.76 7.47
C TRP A 131 -10.88 9.31 6.00
N HIS A 132 -10.92 10.26 5.06
CA HIS A 132 -10.82 9.94 3.63
C HIS A 132 -9.50 9.20 3.32
N VAL A 133 -8.38 9.65 3.87
CA VAL A 133 -7.09 9.00 3.68
C VAL A 133 -7.09 7.58 4.26
N SER A 134 -7.63 7.39 5.47
CA SER A 134 -7.78 6.07 6.08
C SER A 134 -8.66 5.14 5.24
N MET A 135 -9.77 5.67 4.69
CA MET A 135 -10.67 4.93 3.80
C MET A 135 -9.96 4.50 2.51
N VAL A 136 -9.20 5.39 1.86
CA VAL A 136 -8.42 5.07 0.66
C VAL A 136 -7.48 3.90 0.93
N LEU A 137 -6.73 3.96 2.03
CA LEU A 137 -5.82 2.88 2.42
C LEU A 137 -6.56 1.57 2.69
N ALA A 138 -7.70 1.63 3.40
CA ALA A 138 -8.52 0.45 3.69
C ALA A 138 -9.07 -0.20 2.41
N LEU A 139 -9.53 0.59 1.42
CA LEU A 139 -10.02 0.08 0.14
C LEU A 139 -8.90 -0.60 -0.66
N ILE A 140 -7.71 -0.01 -0.71
CA ILE A 140 -6.55 -0.60 -1.37
C ILE A 140 -6.18 -1.94 -0.72
N HIS A 141 -6.19 -2.03 0.61
CA HIS A 141 -5.91 -3.27 1.33
C HIS A 141 -7.00 -4.34 1.12
N ALA A 142 -8.28 -3.94 1.14
CA ALA A 142 -9.40 -4.84 0.88
C ALA A 142 -9.30 -5.42 -0.54
N ALA A 143 -9.09 -4.58 -1.55
CA ALA A 143 -8.91 -5.02 -2.94
C ALA A 143 -7.71 -5.97 -3.09
N SER A 144 -6.62 -5.72 -2.38
CA SER A 144 -5.45 -6.61 -2.33
C SER A 144 -5.80 -7.98 -1.72
N ALA A 145 -6.69 -8.05 -0.74
CA ALA A 145 -7.16 -9.29 -0.15
C ALA A 145 -8.05 -10.08 -1.11
N GLU A 146 -8.98 -9.41 -1.81
CA GLU A 146 -9.88 -10.02 -2.81
C GLU A 146 -9.10 -10.57 -4.01
N LEU A 147 -8.09 -9.83 -4.48
CA LEU A 147 -7.19 -10.31 -5.55
C LEU A 147 -6.50 -11.62 -5.15
N ARG A 148 -5.96 -11.70 -3.94
CA ARG A 148 -5.31 -12.93 -3.43
C ARG A 148 -6.29 -14.09 -3.25
N ALA A 149 -7.54 -13.80 -2.88
CA ALA A 149 -8.59 -14.82 -2.78
C ALA A 149 -9.07 -15.32 -4.14
N GLY A 150 -8.66 -14.66 -5.24
CA GLY A 150 -9.13 -14.97 -6.59
C GLY A 150 -10.60 -14.59 -6.82
N SER A 151 -11.14 -13.70 -5.97
CA SER A 151 -12.55 -13.27 -6.03
C SER A 151 -12.79 -12.25 -7.14
N LEU A 152 -11.74 -11.51 -7.52
CA LEU A 152 -11.78 -10.46 -8.52
C LEU A 152 -10.61 -10.59 -9.51
N PRO A 153 -10.80 -10.28 -10.80
CA PRO A 153 -9.75 -10.34 -11.79
C PRO A 153 -8.75 -9.18 -11.63
N GLU A 154 -7.46 -9.48 -11.85
CA GLU A 154 -6.37 -8.55 -11.63
C GLU A 154 -6.44 -7.31 -12.53
N ASP A 155 -6.92 -7.46 -13.76
CA ASP A 155 -7.03 -6.40 -14.76
C ASP A 155 -8.19 -5.42 -14.49
N GLU A 156 -9.20 -5.83 -13.74
CA GLU A 156 -10.38 -5.01 -13.43
C GLU A 156 -10.28 -4.30 -12.07
N ILE A 157 -9.75 -4.97 -11.04
CA ILE A 157 -9.80 -4.51 -9.65
C ILE A 157 -9.12 -3.14 -9.44
N GLY A 158 -8.06 -2.83 -10.18
CA GLY A 158 -7.38 -1.54 -10.08
C GLY A 158 -8.28 -0.37 -10.48
N SER A 159 -9.08 -0.52 -11.55
CA SER A 159 -10.04 0.48 -12.01
C SER A 159 -11.25 0.61 -11.08
N GLU A 160 -11.68 -0.50 -10.47
CA GLU A 160 -12.75 -0.51 -9.47
C GLU A 160 -12.36 0.21 -8.20
N VAL A 161 -11.12 0.03 -7.72
CA VAL A 161 -10.57 0.76 -6.56
C VAL A 161 -10.59 2.27 -6.84
N VAL A 162 -10.08 2.70 -7.99
CA VAL A 162 -10.07 4.12 -8.39
C VAL A 162 -11.48 4.68 -8.43
N THR A 163 -12.40 3.98 -9.10
CA THR A 163 -13.81 4.42 -9.23
C THR A 163 -14.48 4.53 -7.88
N THR A 164 -14.27 3.54 -7.00
CA THR A 164 -14.84 3.51 -5.65
C THR A 164 -14.28 4.64 -4.79
N VAL A 165 -12.97 4.86 -4.81
CA VAL A 165 -12.31 5.95 -4.07
C VAL A 165 -12.87 7.30 -4.50
N LEU A 166 -12.87 7.60 -5.81
CA LEU A 166 -13.37 8.86 -6.35
C LEU A 166 -14.85 9.08 -6.00
N GLY A 167 -15.68 8.05 -6.15
CA GLY A 167 -17.11 8.14 -5.78
C GLY A 167 -17.33 8.40 -4.29
N ALA A 168 -16.47 7.87 -3.42
CA ALA A 168 -16.61 8.06 -1.98
C ALA A 168 -16.16 9.43 -1.49
N VAL A 169 -15.17 10.05 -2.15
CA VAL A 169 -14.63 11.36 -1.74
C VAL A 169 -15.31 12.54 -2.46
N SER A 170 -15.97 12.30 -3.60
CA SER A 170 -16.60 13.35 -4.39
C SER A 170 -17.70 14.08 -3.62
N HIS A 171 -17.85 15.36 -3.92
CA HIS A 171 -18.99 16.15 -3.45
C HIS A 171 -20.29 15.57 -4.03
N ARG A 172 -21.30 15.32 -3.20
CA ARG A 172 -22.64 14.96 -3.70
C ARG A 172 -23.34 16.25 -4.13
N SER A 173 -23.64 16.34 -5.42
CA SER A 173 -24.48 17.39 -5.97
C SER A 173 -25.89 17.29 -5.38
#